data_56de7cb1b7701e9085f86bc52b08341e
#
_entry.id   56de7cb1b7701e9085f86bc52b08341e
#
_cell.length_a   1.000
_cell.length_b   1.000
_cell.length_c   1.000
_cell.angle_alpha   90.00
_cell.angle_beta   90.00
_cell.angle_gamma   90.00
#
_symmetry.space_group_name_H-M   'P 1'
#
loop_
_entity.id
_entity.type
_entity.pdbx_description
1 polymer ?
#
loop_
_entity_poly.entity_id
_entity_poly.type
_entity_poly.pdbx_seq_one_letter_code
_entity_poly.pdbx_strand_id
1 'polypeptide(L)'
;MAQASQSAATLPGASAPSFLRTTPVFLAFLAMGFGDAVGPFVGLARQDFHLSNFGAQLIAFTGFIMFGVLSVPLSVYQDRKGKKFILLLGLCVMLIGLVVASIAGLTTFPSFLAMVLLLGGGATTLQVAGNPLMRDVSAEGKYSRNLSLAQFVKAIGSLSGPLIPVIATRAFQSSWRVIFPVYSVAVLVTLVAALVLLPRGSQSSSPQTATLSSCLALLRNGYVAMMVLAIFLYVGAEVSVSSSIPLYLKDRYGVDVASTGLLGTGLFFAALTMGRFSGGIVLNWIKPKTFYVVTCVVSILGLLGLFVPSERVVAVSFFIIGLGFANIFPLVFSIAVDSRPEDINPLSGLMVTAIVGGAFLPLLMGLLADASRSAQVGFAVPLAAILYITWVAVANLRKAAQVR
;
A
#
# COMPACT_ATOMS: atom_id res chain seq x y z
N MET A 1 25.10 47.65 -35.48
CA MET A 1 23.92 47.00 -34.86
C MET A 1 24.33 45.57 -34.51
N ALA A 2 24.75 45.35 -33.27
CA ALA A 2 25.20 44.04 -32.82
C ALA A 2 24.06 43.41 -31.97
N GLN A 3 23.50 42.31 -32.47
CA GLN A 3 22.57 41.51 -31.70
C GLN A 3 23.38 40.61 -30.76
N ALA A 4 23.23 40.85 -29.46
CA ALA A 4 23.75 40.00 -28.42
C ALA A 4 22.94 38.70 -28.38
N SER A 5 23.57 37.59 -28.73
CA SER A 5 23.07 36.23 -28.47
C SER A 5 23.14 35.99 -26.97
N GLN A 6 22.00 36.00 -26.30
CA GLN A 6 21.90 35.50 -24.92
C GLN A 6 22.08 33.99 -24.95
N SER A 7 23.26 33.55 -24.55
CA SER A 7 23.56 32.18 -24.22
C SER A 7 22.64 31.71 -23.10
N ALA A 8 21.74 30.77 -23.43
CA ALA A 8 20.98 30.04 -22.41
C ALA A 8 21.96 29.30 -21.54
N ALA A 9 22.15 29.76 -20.30
CA ALA A 9 22.92 29.07 -19.30
C ALA A 9 22.21 27.74 -18.97
N THR A 10 22.74 26.68 -19.53
CA THR A 10 22.41 25.30 -19.11
C THR A 10 22.75 25.15 -17.64
N LEU A 11 21.72 24.96 -16.81
CA LEU A 11 21.92 24.62 -15.40
C LEU A 11 22.82 23.38 -15.30
N PRO A 12 23.83 23.38 -14.40
CA PRO A 12 24.78 22.29 -14.31
C PRO A 12 24.10 21.03 -13.76
N GLY A 13 24.02 19.99 -14.61
CA GLY A 13 24.07 18.62 -14.17
C GLY A 13 22.86 18.08 -13.40
N ALA A 14 21.75 17.88 -14.08
CA ALA A 14 20.89 16.76 -13.74
C ALA A 14 21.64 15.46 -14.11
N SER A 15 22.61 15.06 -13.26
CA SER A 15 23.24 13.75 -13.38
C SER A 15 22.16 12.68 -13.27
N ALA A 16 22.10 11.77 -14.25
CA ALA A 16 21.22 10.59 -14.21
C ALA A 16 21.23 9.99 -12.81
N PRO A 17 20.06 9.58 -12.25
CA PRO A 17 20.01 9.06 -10.90
C PRO A 17 20.93 7.86 -10.79
N SER A 18 22.00 7.99 -10.03
CA SER A 18 22.93 6.89 -9.79
C SER A 18 22.13 5.79 -9.08
N PHE A 19 22.31 4.54 -9.50
CA PHE A 19 21.68 3.35 -8.87
C PHE A 19 21.83 3.39 -7.34
N LEU A 20 22.97 3.84 -6.84
CA LEU A 20 23.24 4.01 -5.42
C LEU A 20 22.28 4.98 -4.70
N ARG A 21 21.75 5.99 -5.38
CA ARG A 21 20.84 6.96 -4.78
C ARG A 21 19.36 6.48 -4.80
N THR A 22 19.01 5.60 -5.74
CA THR A 22 17.64 5.05 -5.84
C THR A 22 17.45 3.84 -4.93
N THR A 23 18.51 3.07 -4.65
CA THR A 23 18.45 1.85 -3.81
C THR A 23 17.78 2.07 -2.45
N PRO A 24 18.13 3.11 -1.64
CA PRO A 24 17.46 3.30 -0.34
C PRO A 24 15.97 3.59 -0.47
N VAL A 25 15.53 4.23 -1.56
CA VAL A 25 14.11 4.48 -1.81
C VAL A 25 13.38 3.16 -2.07
N PHE A 26 13.93 2.27 -2.90
CA PHE A 26 13.36 0.95 -3.13
C PHE A 26 13.36 0.07 -1.87
N LEU A 27 14.43 0.10 -1.05
CA LEU A 27 14.46 -0.59 0.23
C LEU A 27 13.40 -0.04 1.21
N ALA A 28 13.15 1.28 1.19
CA ALA A 28 12.06 1.85 1.96
C ALA A 28 10.68 1.35 1.49
N PHE A 29 10.48 1.17 0.18
CA PHE A 29 9.26 0.54 -0.34
C PHE A 29 9.16 -0.93 0.09
N LEU A 30 10.26 -1.69 0.13
CA LEU A 30 10.27 -3.03 0.71
C LEU A 30 9.80 -3.02 2.17
N ALA A 31 10.34 -2.12 2.99
CA ALA A 31 9.95 -1.96 4.38
C ALA A 31 8.47 -1.53 4.54
N MET A 32 7.94 -0.68 3.64
CA MET A 32 6.51 -0.36 3.62
C MET A 32 5.64 -1.62 3.45
N GLY A 33 6.11 -2.60 2.67
CA GLY A 33 5.43 -3.88 2.47
C GLY A 33 5.27 -4.70 3.75
N PHE A 34 6.15 -4.51 4.73
CA PHE A 34 6.01 -5.15 6.04
C PHE A 34 4.77 -4.65 6.82
N GLY A 35 4.34 -3.41 6.56
CA GLY A 35 3.06 -2.90 7.07
C GLY A 35 1.84 -3.65 6.51
N ASP A 36 1.89 -4.13 5.28
CA ASP A 36 0.82 -4.91 4.67
C ASP A 36 0.75 -6.35 5.23
N ALA A 37 1.84 -6.85 5.85
CA ALA A 37 1.87 -8.15 6.54
C ALA A 37 0.92 -8.22 7.75
N VAL A 38 0.37 -7.09 8.18
CA VAL A 38 -0.73 -7.02 9.17
C VAL A 38 -1.92 -7.88 8.74
N GLY A 39 -2.23 -7.98 7.44
CA GLY A 39 -3.30 -8.85 6.92
C GLY A 39 -3.10 -10.33 7.30
N PRO A 40 -1.98 -10.99 6.94
CA PRO A 40 -1.62 -12.33 7.41
C PRO A 40 -1.62 -12.51 8.92
N PHE A 41 -1.23 -11.49 9.70
CA PHE A 41 -1.23 -11.57 11.17
C PHE A 41 -2.64 -11.73 11.75
N VAL A 42 -3.69 -11.24 11.08
CA VAL A 42 -5.09 -11.36 11.54
C VAL A 42 -5.45 -12.83 11.80
N GLY A 43 -5.14 -13.73 10.86
CA GLY A 43 -5.43 -15.15 11.00
C GLY A 43 -4.62 -15.83 12.10
N LEU A 44 -3.32 -15.55 12.20
CA LEU A 44 -2.41 -16.13 13.18
C LEU A 44 -2.74 -15.65 14.61
N ALA A 45 -2.89 -14.34 14.79
CA ALA A 45 -3.21 -13.75 16.08
C ALA A 45 -4.63 -14.14 16.56
N ARG A 46 -5.59 -14.35 15.64
CA ARG A 46 -6.90 -14.86 16.00
C ARG A 46 -6.81 -16.22 16.69
N GLN A 47 -5.91 -17.10 16.24
CA GLN A 47 -5.69 -18.40 16.87
C GLN A 47 -4.95 -18.26 18.22
N ASP A 48 -3.86 -17.49 18.26
CA ASP A 48 -3.04 -17.32 19.46
C ASP A 48 -3.81 -16.65 20.62
N PHE A 49 -4.68 -15.68 20.32
CA PHE A 49 -5.41 -14.90 21.32
C PHE A 49 -6.91 -15.24 21.41
N HIS A 50 -7.38 -16.29 20.72
CA HIS A 50 -8.79 -16.76 20.70
C HIS A 50 -9.81 -15.64 20.39
N LEU A 51 -9.55 -14.84 19.36
CA LEU A 51 -10.36 -13.66 19.01
C LEU A 51 -11.59 -14.02 18.17
N SER A 52 -12.67 -13.22 18.30
CA SER A 52 -13.78 -13.18 17.32
C SER A 52 -13.31 -12.66 15.95
N ASN A 53 -14.14 -12.77 14.90
CA ASN A 53 -13.81 -12.19 13.58
C ASN A 53 -13.62 -10.68 13.68
N PHE A 54 -14.52 -9.96 14.36
CA PHE A 54 -14.38 -8.54 14.61
C PHE A 54 -13.11 -8.20 15.42
N GLY A 55 -12.86 -8.94 16.52
CA GLY A 55 -11.66 -8.74 17.36
C GLY A 55 -10.36 -8.92 16.58
N ALA A 56 -10.32 -9.89 15.67
CA ALA A 56 -9.17 -10.13 14.81
C ALA A 56 -8.94 -8.95 13.81
N GLN A 57 -9.99 -8.36 13.27
CA GLN A 57 -9.89 -7.20 12.37
C GLN A 57 -9.43 -5.90 13.07
N LEU A 58 -9.45 -5.83 14.42
CA LEU A 58 -8.82 -4.72 15.15
C LEU A 58 -7.31 -4.64 14.87
N ILE A 59 -6.68 -5.72 14.46
CA ILE A 59 -5.27 -5.73 14.05
C ILE A 59 -5.10 -4.88 12.78
N ALA A 60 -5.92 -5.12 11.75
CA ALA A 60 -5.90 -4.31 10.54
C ALA A 60 -6.29 -2.86 10.84
N PHE A 61 -7.34 -2.64 11.65
CA PHE A 61 -7.74 -1.30 12.10
C PHE A 61 -6.57 -0.55 12.73
N THR A 62 -5.88 -1.16 13.70
CA THR A 62 -4.76 -0.56 14.43
C THR A 62 -3.58 -0.21 13.50
N GLY A 63 -3.27 -1.07 12.53
CA GLY A 63 -2.21 -0.82 11.55
C GLY A 63 -2.52 0.33 10.61
N PHE A 64 -3.75 0.36 10.09
CA PHE A 64 -4.12 1.31 9.04
C PHE A 64 -4.71 2.64 9.56
N ILE A 65 -5.18 2.73 10.82
CA ILE A 65 -5.70 4.00 11.38
C ILE A 65 -4.62 5.10 11.40
N MET A 66 -3.34 4.71 11.52
CA MET A 66 -2.22 5.64 11.51
C MET A 66 -2.10 6.41 10.20
N PHE A 67 -2.56 5.85 9.07
CA PHE A 67 -2.62 6.58 7.80
C PHE A 67 -3.59 7.76 7.86
N GLY A 68 -4.71 7.60 8.54
CA GLY A 68 -5.67 8.70 8.76
C GLY A 68 -5.13 9.79 9.69
N VAL A 69 -4.43 9.39 10.74
CA VAL A 69 -3.99 10.30 11.82
C VAL A 69 -2.70 11.03 11.45
N LEU A 70 -1.71 10.33 10.87
CA LEU A 70 -0.35 10.85 10.72
C LEU A 70 -0.05 11.45 9.35
N SER A 71 -0.75 11.05 8.27
CA SER A 71 -0.33 11.39 6.90
C SER A 71 -0.29 12.89 6.64
N VAL A 72 -1.35 13.62 6.98
CA VAL A 72 -1.40 15.09 6.76
C VAL A 72 -0.42 15.82 7.68
N PRO A 73 -0.37 15.59 9.01
CA PRO A 73 0.64 16.19 9.88
C PRO A 73 2.07 15.95 9.41
N LEU A 74 2.40 14.71 9.00
CA LEU A 74 3.72 14.36 8.50
C LEU A 74 4.04 15.00 7.15
N SER A 75 3.06 15.13 6.27
CA SER A 75 3.23 15.83 4.99
C SER A 75 3.59 17.30 5.19
N VAL A 76 2.90 17.99 6.11
CA VAL A 76 3.21 19.38 6.51
C VAL A 76 4.59 19.46 7.16
N TYR A 77 4.93 18.52 8.02
CA TYR A 77 6.24 18.50 8.68
C TYR A 77 7.38 18.17 7.71
N GLN A 78 7.11 17.37 6.68
CA GLN A 78 8.02 17.05 5.59
C GLN A 78 8.48 18.30 4.81
N ASP A 79 7.57 19.24 4.57
CA ASP A 79 7.92 20.50 3.89
C ASP A 79 8.95 21.32 4.68
N ARG A 80 8.94 21.19 6.02
CA ARG A 80 9.88 21.91 6.92
C ARG A 80 11.20 21.17 7.13
N LYS A 81 11.18 19.84 7.26
CA LYS A 81 12.34 19.02 7.65
C LYS A 81 12.94 18.22 6.50
N GLY A 82 12.25 18.15 5.37
CA GLY A 82 12.67 17.42 4.18
C GLY A 82 12.29 15.94 4.19
N LYS A 83 12.20 15.37 3.00
CA LYS A 83 11.73 13.98 2.76
C LYS A 83 12.66 12.92 3.39
N LYS A 84 13.98 13.15 3.38
CA LYS A 84 14.95 12.23 4.02
C LYS A 84 14.71 12.10 5.52
N PHE A 85 14.46 13.20 6.22
CA PHE A 85 14.20 13.18 7.66
C PHE A 85 12.94 12.35 7.98
N ILE A 86 11.84 12.58 7.24
CA ILE A 86 10.59 11.82 7.44
C ILE A 86 10.79 10.34 7.16
N LEU A 87 11.53 9.97 6.10
CA LEU A 87 11.84 8.58 5.78
C LEU A 87 12.63 7.91 6.91
N LEU A 88 13.66 8.55 7.44
CA LEU A 88 14.44 8.02 8.56
C LEU A 88 13.59 7.89 9.83
N LEU A 89 12.73 8.86 10.12
CA LEU A 89 11.78 8.80 11.25
C LEU A 89 10.88 7.56 11.13
N GLY A 90 10.31 7.30 9.95
CA GLY A 90 9.46 6.13 9.70
C GLY A 90 10.19 4.81 9.93
N LEU A 91 11.43 4.70 9.44
CA LEU A 91 12.28 3.51 9.66
C LEU A 91 12.60 3.32 11.14
N CYS A 92 12.90 4.39 11.90
CA CYS A 92 13.15 4.31 13.33
C CYS A 92 11.92 3.84 14.10
N VAL A 93 10.73 4.42 13.84
CA VAL A 93 9.47 4.02 14.50
C VAL A 93 9.14 2.56 14.24
N MET A 94 9.26 2.11 12.99
CA MET A 94 9.03 0.72 12.60
C MET A 94 10.03 -0.22 13.28
N LEU A 95 11.33 0.13 13.31
CA LEU A 95 12.37 -0.66 13.92
C LEU A 95 12.14 -0.83 15.43
N ILE A 96 11.76 0.23 16.15
CA ILE A 96 11.45 0.17 17.57
C ILE A 96 10.32 -0.85 17.82
N GLY A 97 9.22 -0.78 17.08
CA GLY A 97 8.11 -1.73 17.20
C GLY A 97 8.53 -3.18 17.00
N LEU A 98 9.32 -3.44 15.95
CA LEU A 98 9.78 -4.79 15.58
C LEU A 98 10.80 -5.35 16.58
N VAL A 99 11.75 -4.52 17.05
CA VAL A 99 12.76 -4.94 18.05
C VAL A 99 12.09 -5.25 19.38
N VAL A 100 11.17 -4.38 19.85
CA VAL A 100 10.39 -4.63 21.06
C VAL A 100 9.60 -5.94 20.94
N ALA A 101 8.95 -6.18 19.79
CA ALA A 101 8.23 -7.43 19.53
C ALA A 101 9.14 -8.66 19.57
N SER A 102 10.37 -8.54 19.03
CA SER A 102 11.35 -9.63 19.01
C SER A 102 11.86 -10.00 20.39
N ILE A 103 11.99 -9.02 21.31
CA ILE A 103 12.55 -9.22 22.65
C ILE A 103 11.45 -9.56 23.65
N ALA A 104 10.33 -8.83 23.66
CA ALA A 104 9.27 -8.95 24.66
C ALA A 104 8.32 -10.13 24.45
N GLY A 105 8.36 -10.79 23.28
CA GLY A 105 7.58 -11.99 22.96
C GLY A 105 6.08 -11.78 22.76
N LEU A 106 5.53 -10.55 22.92
CA LEU A 106 4.12 -10.17 22.66
C LEU A 106 3.10 -11.19 23.21
N THR A 107 3.09 -11.35 24.53
CA THR A 107 2.28 -12.39 25.20
C THR A 107 0.80 -12.02 25.34
N THR A 108 0.44 -10.75 25.18
CA THR A 108 -0.94 -10.25 25.31
C THR A 108 -1.41 -9.54 24.03
N PHE A 109 -2.71 -9.60 23.75
CA PHE A 109 -3.28 -8.93 22.59
C PHE A 109 -3.05 -7.41 22.58
N PRO A 110 -3.18 -6.66 23.70
CA PRO A 110 -2.83 -5.23 23.71
C PRO A 110 -1.37 -4.95 23.37
N SER A 111 -0.41 -5.76 23.84
CA SER A 111 1.02 -5.60 23.49
C SER A 111 1.26 -5.85 22.00
N PHE A 112 0.55 -6.81 21.41
CA PHE A 112 0.56 -7.06 19.98
C PHE A 112 -0.01 -5.88 19.19
N LEU A 113 -1.15 -5.31 19.61
CA LEU A 113 -1.73 -4.11 18.99
C LEU A 113 -0.80 -2.89 19.09
N ALA A 114 -0.09 -2.71 20.20
CA ALA A 114 0.88 -1.62 20.36
C ALA A 114 2.03 -1.75 19.34
N MET A 115 2.53 -2.96 19.11
CA MET A 115 3.53 -3.22 18.05
C MET A 115 2.96 -2.92 16.67
N VAL A 116 1.73 -3.38 16.37
CA VAL A 116 1.06 -3.13 15.08
C VAL A 116 0.85 -1.62 14.86
N LEU A 117 0.55 -0.86 15.92
CA LEU A 117 0.43 0.60 15.87
C LEU A 117 1.75 1.27 15.44
N LEU A 118 2.88 0.83 16.02
CA LEU A 118 4.20 1.34 15.65
C LEU A 118 4.59 0.92 14.22
N LEU A 119 4.27 -0.30 13.83
CA LEU A 119 4.50 -0.79 12.47
C LEU A 119 3.71 0.03 11.45
N GLY A 120 2.42 0.26 11.72
CA GLY A 120 1.54 1.09 10.88
C GLY A 120 1.96 2.56 10.85
N GLY A 121 2.36 3.13 11.99
CA GLY A 121 2.89 4.49 12.08
C GLY A 121 4.18 4.67 11.27
N GLY A 122 5.09 3.70 11.37
CA GLY A 122 6.31 3.65 10.56
C GLY A 122 5.99 3.55 9.06
N ALA A 123 5.12 2.62 8.67
CA ALA A 123 4.70 2.43 7.28
C ALA A 123 4.03 3.69 6.70
N THR A 124 3.16 4.35 7.47
CA THR A 124 2.54 5.63 7.09
C THR A 124 3.60 6.69 6.82
N THR A 125 4.55 6.85 7.75
CA THR A 125 5.63 7.83 7.66
C THR A 125 6.51 7.58 6.43
N LEU A 126 6.81 6.31 6.14
CA LEU A 126 7.54 5.92 4.95
C LEU A 126 6.77 6.24 3.66
N GLN A 127 5.45 6.01 3.61
CA GLN A 127 4.65 6.30 2.42
C GLN A 127 4.51 7.80 2.15
N VAL A 128 4.39 8.63 3.20
CA VAL A 128 4.37 10.09 3.07
C VAL A 128 5.64 10.61 2.41
N ALA A 129 6.81 10.06 2.74
CA ALA A 129 8.08 10.47 2.15
C ALA A 129 8.38 9.74 0.83
N GLY A 130 8.12 8.44 0.74
CA GLY A 130 8.57 7.58 -0.35
C GLY A 130 7.87 7.87 -1.68
N ASN A 131 6.55 8.09 -1.67
CA ASN A 131 5.81 8.39 -2.89
C ASN A 131 6.28 9.70 -3.56
N PRO A 132 6.43 10.82 -2.85
CA PRO A 132 7.02 12.04 -3.42
C PRO A 132 8.50 11.87 -3.81
N LEU A 133 9.31 11.12 -3.04
CA LEU A 133 10.69 10.82 -3.40
C LEU A 133 10.77 10.06 -4.72
N MET A 134 9.87 9.08 -4.94
CA MET A 134 9.83 8.34 -6.20
C MET A 134 9.52 9.27 -7.39
N ARG A 135 8.69 10.29 -7.19
CA ARG A 135 8.45 11.30 -8.22
C ARG A 135 9.70 12.12 -8.53
N ASP A 136 10.41 12.57 -7.49
CA ASP A 136 11.62 13.40 -7.63
C ASP A 136 12.73 12.68 -8.41
N VAL A 137 12.83 11.35 -8.28
CA VAL A 137 13.82 10.53 -8.99
C VAL A 137 13.32 9.99 -10.34
N SER A 138 12.08 10.31 -10.74
CA SER A 138 11.48 9.85 -11.99
C SER A 138 11.66 10.89 -13.10
N ALA A 139 12.06 10.45 -14.30
CA ALA A 139 12.03 11.28 -15.48
C ALA A 139 10.59 11.69 -15.83
N GLU A 140 10.43 12.82 -16.53
CA GLU A 140 9.13 13.34 -16.96
C GLU A 140 8.33 12.28 -17.73
N GLY A 141 7.03 12.16 -17.42
CA GLY A 141 6.14 11.16 -18.02
C GLY A 141 6.37 9.71 -17.56
N LYS A 142 7.38 9.42 -16.71
CA LYS A 142 7.69 8.06 -16.24
C LYS A 142 7.24 7.77 -14.82
N TYR A 143 6.59 8.72 -14.15
CA TYR A 143 6.21 8.59 -12.74
C TYR A 143 5.30 7.37 -12.47
N SER A 144 4.21 7.18 -13.24
CA SER A 144 3.30 6.03 -13.06
C SER A 144 4.02 4.69 -13.18
N ARG A 145 4.92 4.56 -14.16
CA ARG A 145 5.75 3.36 -14.36
C ARG A 145 6.67 3.12 -13.17
N ASN A 146 7.41 4.14 -12.77
CA ASN A 146 8.39 4.01 -11.69
C ASN A 146 7.70 3.79 -10.34
N LEU A 147 6.53 4.39 -10.12
CA LEU A 147 5.71 4.13 -8.94
C LEU A 147 5.18 2.67 -8.95
N SER A 148 4.77 2.12 -10.09
CA SER A 148 4.38 0.70 -10.20
C SER A 148 5.55 -0.23 -9.87
N LEU A 149 6.77 0.08 -10.34
CA LEU A 149 7.97 -0.69 -10.00
C LEU A 149 8.34 -0.58 -8.51
N ALA A 150 8.18 0.59 -7.90
CA ALA A 150 8.37 0.76 -6.47
C ALA A 150 7.32 -0.03 -5.67
N GLN A 151 6.08 -0.02 -6.12
CA GLN A 151 5.01 -0.85 -5.53
C GLN A 151 5.25 -2.36 -5.77
N PHE A 152 5.94 -2.76 -6.85
CA PHE A 152 6.41 -4.14 -7.01
C PHE A 152 7.38 -4.54 -5.89
N VAL A 153 8.39 -3.70 -5.59
CA VAL A 153 9.31 -3.94 -4.48
C VAL A 153 8.57 -3.98 -3.13
N LYS A 154 7.61 -3.07 -2.92
CA LYS A 154 6.72 -3.12 -1.76
C LYS A 154 5.98 -4.45 -1.67
N ALA A 155 5.45 -4.95 -2.80
CA ALA A 155 4.71 -6.20 -2.84
C ALA A 155 5.57 -7.44 -2.50
N ILE A 156 6.87 -7.41 -2.78
CA ILE A 156 7.81 -8.43 -2.30
C ILE A 156 7.84 -8.44 -0.75
N GLY A 157 7.88 -7.25 -0.14
CA GLY A 157 7.75 -7.11 1.31
C GLY A 157 6.43 -7.68 1.84
N SER A 158 5.31 -7.35 1.20
CA SER A 158 3.97 -7.83 1.58
C SER A 158 3.86 -9.36 1.43
N LEU A 159 4.42 -9.93 0.35
CA LEU A 159 4.46 -11.38 0.11
C LEU A 159 5.26 -12.14 1.18
N SER A 160 6.28 -11.51 1.76
CA SER A 160 7.06 -12.11 2.85
C SER A 160 6.20 -12.36 4.11
N GLY A 161 5.11 -11.60 4.31
CA GLY A 161 4.19 -11.74 5.43
C GLY A 161 3.58 -13.12 5.59
N PRO A 162 2.95 -13.72 4.57
CA PRO A 162 2.48 -15.10 4.64
C PRO A 162 3.60 -16.15 4.47
N LEU A 163 4.67 -15.86 3.71
CA LEU A 163 5.70 -16.85 3.39
C LEU A 163 6.64 -17.16 4.56
N ILE A 164 7.11 -16.14 5.29
CA ILE A 164 8.04 -16.33 6.42
C ILE A 164 7.43 -17.23 7.50
N PRO A 165 6.19 -17.00 7.98
CA PRO A 165 5.53 -17.90 8.94
C PRO A 165 5.42 -19.34 8.43
N VAL A 166 5.02 -19.55 7.18
CA VAL A 166 4.87 -20.89 6.59
C VAL A 166 6.23 -21.60 6.52
N ILE A 167 7.28 -20.92 6.10
CA ILE A 167 8.63 -21.48 6.04
C ILE A 167 9.13 -21.77 7.46
N ALA A 168 8.96 -20.85 8.40
CA ALA A 168 9.39 -21.01 9.78
C ALA A 168 8.73 -22.24 10.44
N THR A 169 7.44 -22.41 10.28
CA THR A 169 6.70 -23.51 10.91
C THR A 169 6.95 -24.87 10.20
N ARG A 170 6.97 -24.90 8.86
CA ARG A 170 7.10 -26.16 8.11
C ARG A 170 8.53 -26.67 7.97
N ALA A 171 9.49 -25.77 7.67
CA ALA A 171 10.87 -26.16 7.40
C ALA A 171 11.75 -26.15 8.66
N PHE A 172 11.48 -25.24 9.60
CA PHE A 172 12.33 -25.04 10.78
C PHE A 172 11.63 -25.39 12.09
N GLN A 173 10.38 -25.84 12.09
CA GLN A 173 9.56 -26.16 13.27
C GLN A 173 9.59 -25.03 14.32
N SER A 174 9.70 -23.79 13.85
CA SER A 174 9.83 -22.59 14.69
C SER A 174 8.51 -21.83 14.74
N SER A 175 8.39 -20.90 15.70
CA SER A 175 7.23 -20.02 15.81
C SER A 175 7.14 -19.08 14.60
N TRP A 176 5.91 -18.77 14.14
CA TRP A 176 5.66 -17.74 13.13
C TRP A 176 6.20 -16.37 13.51
N ARG A 177 6.41 -16.11 14.80
CA ARG A 177 6.93 -14.84 15.34
C ARG A 177 8.37 -14.54 14.94
N VAL A 178 9.10 -15.50 14.35
CA VAL A 178 10.43 -15.28 13.75
C VAL A 178 10.43 -14.17 12.69
N ILE A 179 9.25 -13.81 12.15
CA ILE A 179 9.10 -12.71 11.21
C ILE A 179 9.55 -11.36 11.80
N PHE A 180 9.39 -11.14 13.12
CA PHE A 180 9.76 -9.87 13.76
C PHE A 180 11.27 -9.61 13.75
N PRO A 181 12.15 -10.52 14.19
CA PRO A 181 13.58 -10.31 14.06
C PRO A 181 14.04 -10.25 12.60
N VAL A 182 13.45 -11.01 11.67
CA VAL A 182 13.77 -10.93 10.24
C VAL A 182 13.45 -9.52 9.71
N TYR A 183 12.28 -8.98 10.00
CA TYR A 183 11.91 -7.63 9.62
C TYR A 183 12.77 -6.57 10.30
N SER A 184 13.16 -6.78 11.58
CA SER A 184 14.06 -5.86 12.29
C SER A 184 15.38 -5.71 11.57
N VAL A 185 15.99 -6.81 11.13
CA VAL A 185 17.26 -6.78 10.37
C VAL A 185 17.08 -6.07 9.03
N ALA A 186 16.02 -6.36 8.28
CA ALA A 186 15.76 -5.74 6.99
C ALA A 186 15.53 -4.21 7.11
N VAL A 187 14.77 -3.77 8.13
CA VAL A 187 14.53 -2.34 8.41
C VAL A 187 15.82 -1.65 8.86
N LEU A 188 16.64 -2.30 9.70
CA LEU A 188 17.95 -1.77 10.12
C LEU A 188 18.88 -1.57 8.92
N VAL A 189 18.99 -2.55 8.02
CA VAL A 189 19.76 -2.44 6.78
C VAL A 189 19.27 -1.27 5.93
N THR A 190 17.94 -1.13 5.79
CA THR A 190 17.33 -0.03 5.07
C THR A 190 17.66 1.33 5.72
N LEU A 191 17.60 1.41 7.05
CA LEU A 191 17.91 2.62 7.81
C LEU A 191 19.36 3.04 7.59
N VAL A 192 20.32 2.10 7.69
CA VAL A 192 21.75 2.36 7.44
C VAL A 192 21.97 2.80 5.98
N ALA A 193 21.37 2.11 5.01
CA ALA A 193 21.45 2.50 3.61
C ALA A 193 20.91 3.92 3.36
N ALA A 194 19.77 4.27 3.97
CA ALA A 194 19.16 5.59 3.85
C ALA A 194 20.01 6.70 4.52
N LEU A 195 20.63 6.41 5.65
CA LEU A 195 21.53 7.35 6.33
C LEU A 195 22.76 7.67 5.47
N VAL A 196 23.38 6.64 4.89
CA VAL A 196 24.64 6.74 4.17
C VAL A 196 24.45 7.23 2.72
N LEU A 197 23.51 6.66 1.98
CA LEU A 197 23.39 6.83 0.53
C LEU A 197 22.44 7.95 0.10
N LEU A 198 21.42 8.31 0.92
CA LEU A 198 20.55 9.42 0.56
C LEU A 198 21.23 10.76 0.83
N PRO A 199 21.32 11.65 -0.17
CA PRO A 199 21.86 12.98 0.03
C PRO A 199 21.01 13.75 1.06
N ARG A 200 21.62 14.70 1.76
CA ARG A 200 20.86 15.69 2.53
C ARG A 200 20.07 16.50 1.53
N GLY A 201 18.76 16.26 1.46
CA GLY A 201 17.88 16.91 0.48
C GLY A 201 17.88 18.43 0.68
N SER A 202 17.93 19.17 -0.41
CA SER A 202 17.57 20.59 -0.38
C SER A 202 16.10 20.67 0.10
N GLN A 203 15.85 21.54 1.05
CA GLN A 203 14.48 21.90 1.42
C GLN A 203 13.78 22.39 0.15
N SER A 204 12.62 21.83 -0.16
CA SER A 204 11.84 22.36 -1.27
C SER A 204 11.51 23.82 -0.98
N SER A 205 12.08 24.71 -1.73
CA SER A 205 11.75 26.15 -1.70
C SER A 205 10.42 26.41 -2.42
N SER A 206 9.38 25.62 -2.08
CA SER A 206 8.02 25.95 -2.51
C SER A 206 7.52 27.13 -1.68
N PRO A 207 7.08 28.24 -2.32
CA PRO A 207 6.64 29.44 -1.60
C PRO A 207 5.37 29.19 -0.76
N GLN A 208 4.67 28.08 -0.96
CA GLN A 208 3.47 27.73 -0.21
C GLN A 208 3.71 26.49 0.64
N THR A 209 3.88 26.68 1.95
CA THR A 209 3.87 25.58 2.90
C THR A 209 2.47 24.95 2.94
N ALA A 210 2.37 23.64 2.68
CA ALA A 210 1.12 22.92 2.86
C ALA A 210 0.62 23.09 4.30
N THR A 211 -0.67 23.37 4.46
CA THR A 211 -1.34 23.45 5.75
C THR A 211 -2.45 22.40 5.80
N LEU A 212 -2.86 22.00 7.00
CA LEU A 212 -3.99 21.08 7.16
C LEU A 212 -5.24 21.61 6.42
N SER A 213 -5.49 22.92 6.51
CA SER A 213 -6.64 23.55 5.86
C SER A 213 -6.52 23.52 4.32
N SER A 214 -5.32 23.71 3.74
CA SER A 214 -5.12 23.62 2.29
C SER A 214 -5.32 22.20 1.78
N CYS A 215 -4.86 21.18 2.52
CA CYS A 215 -5.11 19.78 2.17
C CYS A 215 -6.62 19.46 2.19
N LEU A 216 -7.33 19.84 3.25
CA LEU A 216 -8.78 19.58 3.36
C LEU A 216 -9.60 20.42 2.35
N ALA A 217 -9.16 21.62 2.00
CA ALA A 217 -9.82 22.43 0.99
C ALA A 217 -9.86 21.75 -0.40
N LEU A 218 -8.88 20.92 -0.71
CA LEU A 218 -8.87 20.15 -1.96
C LEU A 218 -10.06 19.19 -2.08
N LEU A 219 -10.64 18.70 -0.97
CA LEU A 219 -11.84 17.87 -0.98
C LEU A 219 -13.09 18.59 -1.48
N ARG A 220 -13.10 19.94 -1.48
CA ARG A 220 -14.18 20.72 -2.11
C ARG A 220 -14.22 20.54 -3.63
N ASN A 221 -13.11 20.14 -4.23
CA ASN A 221 -13.08 19.74 -5.64
C ASN A 221 -13.65 18.33 -5.79
N GLY A 222 -14.80 18.18 -6.43
CA GLY A 222 -15.49 16.89 -6.59
C GLY A 222 -14.64 15.83 -7.30
N TYR A 223 -13.74 16.20 -8.21
CA TYR A 223 -12.84 15.26 -8.84
C TYR A 223 -11.79 14.73 -7.86
N VAL A 224 -11.20 15.60 -7.05
CA VAL A 224 -10.25 15.19 -6.01
C VAL A 224 -10.94 14.28 -4.98
N ALA A 225 -12.12 14.67 -4.49
CA ALA A 225 -12.88 13.87 -3.54
C ALA A 225 -13.20 12.48 -4.10
N MET A 226 -13.59 12.38 -5.38
CA MET A 226 -13.83 11.12 -6.07
C MET A 226 -12.58 10.22 -6.13
N MET A 227 -11.41 10.79 -6.42
CA MET A 227 -10.14 10.05 -6.49
C MET A 227 -9.65 9.61 -5.09
N VAL A 228 -9.82 10.47 -4.08
CA VAL A 228 -9.51 10.16 -2.67
C VAL A 228 -10.39 9.02 -2.17
N LEU A 229 -11.71 9.08 -2.45
CA LEU A 229 -12.62 7.99 -2.09
C LEU A 229 -12.28 6.69 -2.84
N ALA A 230 -11.80 6.77 -4.08
CA ALA A 230 -11.35 5.59 -4.82
C ALA A 230 -10.14 4.92 -4.15
N ILE A 231 -9.16 5.68 -3.64
CA ILE A 231 -8.04 5.13 -2.85
C ILE A 231 -8.54 4.52 -1.54
N PHE A 232 -9.42 5.22 -0.82
CA PHE A 232 -9.99 4.73 0.43
C PHE A 232 -10.67 3.37 0.25
N LEU A 233 -11.54 3.26 -0.74
CA LEU A 233 -12.26 2.03 -1.04
C LEU A 233 -11.32 0.94 -1.59
N TYR A 234 -10.32 1.30 -2.39
CA TYR A 234 -9.36 0.34 -2.93
C TYR A 234 -8.53 -0.31 -1.83
N VAL A 235 -7.89 0.50 -0.99
CA VAL A 235 -7.05 -0.05 0.09
C VAL A 235 -7.89 -0.84 1.08
N GLY A 236 -9.11 -0.34 1.37
CA GLY A 236 -10.08 -1.09 2.15
C GLY A 236 -10.40 -2.46 1.55
N ALA A 237 -10.64 -2.54 0.24
CA ALA A 237 -10.90 -3.79 -0.45
C ALA A 237 -9.67 -4.72 -0.46
N GLU A 238 -8.46 -4.19 -0.71
CA GLU A 238 -7.19 -4.96 -0.70
C GLU A 238 -6.95 -5.60 0.66
N VAL A 239 -7.08 -4.83 1.75
CA VAL A 239 -6.90 -5.33 3.11
C VAL A 239 -8.01 -6.30 3.50
N SER A 240 -9.27 -6.01 3.16
CA SER A 240 -10.41 -6.90 3.42
C SER A 240 -10.21 -8.27 2.77
N VAL A 241 -9.81 -8.31 1.50
CA VAL A 241 -9.55 -9.56 0.80
C VAL A 241 -8.38 -10.29 1.44
N SER A 242 -7.21 -9.66 1.56
CA SER A 242 -5.98 -10.31 2.04
C SER A 242 -6.10 -10.86 3.46
N SER A 243 -6.80 -10.16 4.36
CA SER A 243 -7.00 -10.58 5.75
C SER A 243 -8.07 -11.68 5.90
N SER A 244 -9.02 -11.76 4.98
CA SER A 244 -10.17 -12.68 5.10
C SER A 244 -9.99 -13.98 4.31
N ILE A 245 -8.99 -14.09 3.42
CA ILE A 245 -8.73 -15.33 2.67
C ILE A 245 -8.58 -16.56 3.59
N PRO A 246 -7.73 -16.54 4.65
CA PRO A 246 -7.56 -17.70 5.50
C PRO A 246 -8.85 -18.09 6.23
N LEU A 247 -9.63 -17.09 6.65
CA LEU A 247 -10.89 -17.30 7.35
C LEU A 247 -11.95 -17.88 6.42
N TYR A 248 -12.06 -17.37 5.20
CA TYR A 248 -12.96 -17.86 4.16
C TYR A 248 -12.66 -19.32 3.80
N LEU A 249 -11.37 -19.66 3.58
CA LEU A 249 -10.96 -21.01 3.24
C LEU A 249 -11.21 -21.99 4.39
N LYS A 250 -11.00 -21.56 5.63
CA LYS A 250 -11.34 -22.37 6.82
C LYS A 250 -12.84 -22.62 6.92
N ASP A 251 -13.65 -21.58 6.81
CA ASP A 251 -15.10 -21.64 6.96
C ASP A 251 -15.76 -22.52 5.90
N ARG A 252 -15.30 -22.40 4.65
CA ARG A 252 -15.92 -23.07 3.51
C ARG A 252 -15.39 -24.47 3.22
N TYR A 253 -14.09 -24.69 3.46
CA TYR A 253 -13.40 -25.93 3.06
C TYR A 253 -12.70 -26.63 4.23
N GLY A 254 -12.79 -26.11 5.45
CA GLY A 254 -12.22 -26.72 6.66
C GLY A 254 -10.69 -26.74 6.68
N VAL A 255 -10.02 -25.93 5.84
CA VAL A 255 -8.55 -25.94 5.75
C VAL A 255 -7.91 -25.29 6.98
N ASP A 256 -6.69 -25.76 7.31
CA ASP A 256 -5.90 -25.15 8.38
C ASP A 256 -5.42 -23.74 7.98
N VAL A 257 -5.64 -22.75 8.88
CA VAL A 257 -5.33 -21.34 8.65
C VAL A 257 -3.83 -21.11 8.55
N ALA A 258 -3.03 -21.74 9.45
CA ALA A 258 -1.59 -21.47 9.56
C ALA A 258 -0.77 -22.06 8.38
N SER A 259 -1.37 -22.96 7.62
CA SER A 259 -0.71 -23.59 6.47
C SER A 259 -1.42 -23.25 5.15
N THR A 260 -2.51 -23.92 4.84
CA THR A 260 -3.22 -23.79 3.56
C THR A 260 -3.93 -22.45 3.43
N GLY A 261 -4.47 -21.91 4.53
CA GLY A 261 -5.10 -20.60 4.55
C GLY A 261 -4.10 -19.48 4.21
N LEU A 262 -2.92 -19.52 4.81
CA LEU A 262 -1.86 -18.55 4.51
C LEU A 262 -1.30 -18.70 3.08
N LEU A 263 -1.27 -19.94 2.53
CA LEU A 263 -0.89 -20.11 1.12
C LEU A 263 -1.89 -19.46 0.17
N GLY A 264 -3.19 -19.44 0.50
CA GLY A 264 -4.19 -18.70 -0.26
C GLY A 264 -3.89 -17.20 -0.27
N THR A 265 -3.55 -16.60 0.89
CA THR A 265 -3.09 -15.22 0.98
C THR A 265 -1.78 -14.99 0.23
N GLY A 266 -0.85 -15.96 0.30
CA GLY A 266 0.40 -15.96 -0.47
C GLY A 266 0.15 -15.92 -1.97
N LEU A 267 -0.82 -16.70 -2.46
CA LEU A 267 -1.22 -16.71 -3.87
C LEU A 267 -1.76 -15.33 -4.32
N PHE A 268 -2.59 -14.69 -3.49
CA PHE A 268 -3.07 -13.34 -3.74
C PHE A 268 -1.91 -12.33 -3.83
N PHE A 269 -1.00 -12.32 -2.85
CA PHE A 269 0.15 -11.40 -2.86
C PHE A 269 1.17 -11.72 -3.97
N ALA A 270 1.34 -12.99 -4.34
CA ALA A 270 2.17 -13.38 -5.48
C ALA A 270 1.59 -12.80 -6.79
N ALA A 271 0.29 -12.96 -7.01
CA ALA A 271 -0.41 -12.40 -8.15
C ALA A 271 -0.34 -10.86 -8.18
N LEU A 272 -0.52 -10.22 -7.03
CA LEU A 272 -0.39 -8.77 -6.87
C LEU A 272 1.04 -8.29 -7.19
N THR A 273 2.06 -9.03 -6.75
CA THR A 273 3.47 -8.75 -7.06
C THR A 273 3.75 -8.88 -8.56
N MET A 274 3.29 -9.98 -9.18
CA MET A 274 3.42 -10.20 -10.62
C MET A 274 2.67 -9.13 -11.42
N GLY A 275 1.47 -8.76 -10.98
CA GLY A 275 0.66 -7.72 -11.61
C GLY A 275 1.30 -6.33 -11.52
N ARG A 276 1.94 -5.98 -10.40
CA ARG A 276 2.68 -4.70 -10.24
C ARG A 276 3.90 -4.65 -11.16
N PHE A 277 4.64 -5.75 -11.26
CA PHE A 277 5.77 -5.85 -12.18
C PHE A 277 5.32 -5.75 -13.65
N SER A 278 4.35 -6.57 -14.06
CA SER A 278 3.81 -6.55 -15.42
C SER A 278 3.15 -5.22 -15.75
N GLY A 279 2.50 -4.57 -14.80
CA GLY A 279 1.93 -3.23 -14.96
C GLY A 279 2.97 -2.18 -15.29
N GLY A 280 4.15 -2.22 -14.65
CA GLY A 280 5.28 -1.35 -15.00
C GLY A 280 5.75 -1.55 -16.45
N ILE A 281 5.62 -2.76 -16.98
CA ILE A 281 5.94 -3.08 -18.38
C ILE A 281 4.80 -2.63 -19.32
N VAL A 282 3.56 -3.00 -19.01
CA VAL A 282 2.36 -2.70 -19.83
C VAL A 282 2.16 -1.19 -20.04
N LEU A 283 2.49 -0.38 -19.05
CA LEU A 283 2.40 1.09 -19.10
C LEU A 283 3.40 1.74 -20.09
N ASN A 284 4.28 0.97 -20.75
CA ASN A 284 5.03 1.47 -21.89
C ASN A 284 4.19 1.54 -23.18
N TRP A 285 3.12 0.74 -23.28
CA TRP A 285 2.29 0.61 -24.50
C TRP A 285 0.84 1.03 -24.31
N ILE A 286 0.29 0.87 -23.07
CA ILE A 286 -1.11 1.18 -22.76
C ILE A 286 -1.18 2.45 -21.90
N LYS A 287 -2.10 3.35 -22.26
CA LYS A 287 -2.33 4.58 -21.48
C LYS A 287 -2.84 4.27 -20.09
N PRO A 288 -2.37 4.99 -19.04
CA PRO A 288 -2.76 4.74 -17.64
C PRO A 288 -4.28 4.67 -17.43
N LYS A 289 -5.08 5.58 -18.04
CA LYS A 289 -6.54 5.60 -17.89
C LYS A 289 -7.23 4.37 -18.49
N THR A 290 -6.72 3.83 -19.61
CA THR A 290 -7.24 2.59 -20.22
C THR A 290 -6.88 1.39 -19.36
N PHE A 291 -5.61 1.31 -18.90
CA PHE A 291 -5.15 0.23 -18.06
C PHE A 291 -5.90 0.19 -16.72
N TYR A 292 -6.27 1.36 -16.18
CA TYR A 292 -7.07 1.46 -14.96
C TYR A 292 -8.44 0.76 -15.11
N VAL A 293 -9.13 0.95 -16.24
CA VAL A 293 -10.41 0.24 -16.50
C VAL A 293 -10.18 -1.27 -16.61
N VAL A 294 -9.14 -1.71 -17.31
CA VAL A 294 -8.83 -3.15 -17.49
C VAL A 294 -8.59 -3.81 -16.12
N THR A 295 -7.78 -3.20 -15.25
CA THR A 295 -7.49 -3.75 -13.91
C THR A 295 -8.76 -3.86 -13.05
N CYS A 296 -9.66 -2.89 -13.13
CA CYS A 296 -10.94 -2.92 -12.42
C CYS A 296 -11.84 -4.08 -12.91
N VAL A 297 -11.94 -4.28 -14.23
CA VAL A 297 -12.74 -5.38 -14.79
C VAL A 297 -12.19 -6.74 -14.36
N VAL A 298 -10.87 -6.93 -14.42
CA VAL A 298 -10.21 -8.15 -13.93
C VAL A 298 -10.51 -8.40 -12.45
N SER A 299 -10.50 -7.33 -11.63
CA SER A 299 -10.85 -7.41 -10.21
C SER A 299 -12.29 -7.88 -9.96
N ILE A 300 -13.26 -7.35 -10.74
CA ILE A 300 -14.67 -7.76 -10.64
C ILE A 300 -14.82 -9.24 -10.98
N LEU A 301 -14.21 -9.69 -12.09
CA LEU A 301 -14.29 -11.10 -12.50
C LEU A 301 -13.74 -12.03 -11.42
N GLY A 302 -12.60 -11.67 -10.81
CA GLY A 302 -12.04 -12.44 -9.70
C GLY A 302 -12.97 -12.48 -8.48
N LEU A 303 -13.52 -11.32 -8.06
CA LEU A 303 -14.43 -11.25 -6.91
C LEU A 303 -15.72 -12.04 -7.13
N LEU A 304 -16.30 -12.00 -8.33
CA LEU A 304 -17.48 -12.79 -8.67
C LEU A 304 -17.19 -14.30 -8.63
N GLY A 305 -16.00 -14.72 -9.00
CA GLY A 305 -15.58 -16.13 -8.92
C GLY A 305 -15.58 -16.70 -7.50
N LEU A 306 -15.47 -15.88 -6.45
CA LEU A 306 -15.57 -16.33 -5.06
C LEU A 306 -16.97 -16.84 -4.69
N PHE A 307 -17.98 -16.47 -5.45
CA PHE A 307 -19.37 -16.92 -5.23
C PHE A 307 -19.68 -18.24 -5.95
N VAL A 308 -18.78 -18.76 -6.79
CA VAL A 308 -18.93 -20.05 -7.45
C VAL A 308 -18.61 -21.19 -6.46
N PRO A 309 -19.43 -22.27 -6.38
CA PRO A 309 -19.23 -23.37 -5.44
C PRO A 309 -18.17 -24.38 -5.94
N SER A 310 -16.93 -23.91 -6.21
CA SER A 310 -15.83 -24.74 -6.68
C SER A 310 -14.51 -24.27 -6.07
N GLU A 311 -13.83 -25.14 -5.35
CA GLU A 311 -12.53 -24.83 -4.72
C GLU A 311 -11.48 -24.37 -5.74
N ARG A 312 -11.43 -25.01 -6.92
CA ARG A 312 -10.50 -24.61 -7.99
C ARG A 312 -10.80 -23.23 -8.52
N VAL A 313 -12.10 -22.89 -8.72
CA VAL A 313 -12.51 -21.56 -9.17
C VAL A 313 -12.16 -20.52 -8.12
N VAL A 314 -12.37 -20.80 -6.83
CA VAL A 314 -12.02 -19.90 -5.72
C VAL A 314 -10.50 -19.68 -5.66
N ALA A 315 -9.68 -20.71 -5.79
CA ALA A 315 -8.22 -20.56 -5.79
C ALA A 315 -7.74 -19.69 -6.97
N VAL A 316 -8.27 -19.94 -8.17
CA VAL A 316 -7.98 -19.11 -9.35
C VAL A 316 -8.49 -17.67 -9.16
N SER A 317 -9.62 -17.52 -8.49
CA SER A 317 -10.21 -16.19 -8.21
C SER A 317 -9.31 -15.33 -7.32
N PHE A 318 -8.69 -15.89 -6.29
CA PHE A 318 -7.73 -15.14 -5.47
C PHE A 318 -6.53 -14.66 -6.28
N PHE A 319 -6.05 -15.48 -7.22
CA PHE A 319 -4.99 -15.07 -8.14
C PHE A 319 -5.45 -13.95 -9.08
N ILE A 320 -6.63 -14.07 -9.67
CA ILE A 320 -7.21 -13.04 -10.57
C ILE A 320 -7.45 -11.73 -9.80
N ILE A 321 -7.96 -11.78 -8.56
CA ILE A 321 -8.15 -10.59 -7.72
C ILE A 321 -6.80 -9.91 -7.48
N GLY A 322 -5.76 -10.67 -7.12
CA GLY A 322 -4.42 -10.13 -6.91
C GLY A 322 -3.87 -9.42 -8.15
N LEU A 323 -4.02 -10.01 -9.34
CA LEU A 323 -3.63 -9.38 -10.62
C LEU A 323 -4.43 -8.10 -10.89
N GLY A 324 -5.75 -8.14 -10.69
CA GLY A 324 -6.62 -6.99 -10.91
C GLY A 324 -6.31 -5.84 -9.96
N PHE A 325 -6.10 -6.13 -8.68
CA PHE A 325 -5.80 -5.12 -7.66
C PHE A 325 -4.44 -4.47 -7.84
N ALA A 326 -3.48 -5.17 -8.44
CA ALA A 326 -2.07 -4.82 -8.48
C ALA A 326 -1.76 -3.36 -8.82
N ASN A 327 -2.46 -2.81 -9.82
CA ASN A 327 -2.13 -1.50 -10.37
C ASN A 327 -3.19 -0.41 -10.07
N ILE A 328 -4.28 -0.73 -9.36
CA ILE A 328 -5.32 0.27 -9.06
C ILE A 328 -4.73 1.43 -8.26
N PHE A 329 -4.01 1.17 -7.15
CA PHE A 329 -3.41 2.22 -6.33
C PHE A 329 -2.46 3.13 -7.13
N PRO A 330 -1.41 2.62 -7.79
CA PRO A 330 -0.48 3.49 -8.50
C PRO A 330 -1.13 4.26 -9.65
N LEU A 331 -2.15 3.70 -10.31
CA LEU A 331 -2.88 4.38 -11.38
C LEU A 331 -3.77 5.50 -10.85
N VAL A 332 -4.58 5.24 -9.81
CA VAL A 332 -5.41 6.29 -9.19
C VAL A 332 -4.54 7.41 -8.66
N PHE A 333 -3.47 7.05 -7.93
CA PHE A 333 -2.56 8.02 -7.32
C PHE A 333 -1.88 8.89 -8.38
N SER A 334 -1.29 8.29 -9.40
CA SER A 334 -0.57 9.02 -10.45
C SER A 334 -1.53 9.88 -11.30
N ILE A 335 -2.69 9.35 -11.70
CA ILE A 335 -3.70 10.11 -12.47
C ILE A 335 -4.19 11.33 -11.67
N ALA A 336 -4.42 11.18 -10.36
CA ALA A 336 -4.85 12.29 -9.52
C ALA A 336 -3.76 13.37 -9.40
N VAL A 337 -2.53 12.97 -9.07
CA VAL A 337 -1.39 13.89 -8.89
C VAL A 337 -1.01 14.60 -10.19
N ASP A 338 -1.04 13.88 -11.33
CA ASP A 338 -0.75 14.48 -12.65
C ASP A 338 -1.85 15.46 -13.11
N SER A 339 -3.07 15.34 -12.59
CA SER A 339 -4.17 16.27 -12.89
C SER A 339 -4.03 17.64 -12.24
N ARG A 340 -3.20 17.78 -11.19
CA ARG A 340 -2.98 19.00 -10.41
C ARG A 340 -1.52 19.15 -10.01
N PRO A 341 -0.65 19.52 -10.97
CA PRO A 341 0.80 19.66 -10.73
C PRO A 341 1.15 20.72 -9.67
N GLU A 342 0.28 21.71 -9.51
CA GLU A 342 0.42 22.80 -8.53
C GLU A 342 0.21 22.34 -7.07
N ASP A 343 -0.59 21.29 -6.86
CA ASP A 343 -1.01 20.82 -5.54
C ASP A 343 -0.38 19.46 -5.14
N ILE A 344 0.76 19.09 -5.70
CA ILE A 344 1.36 17.75 -5.56
C ILE A 344 1.51 17.30 -4.12
N ASN A 345 2.12 18.14 -3.24
CA ASN A 345 2.39 17.78 -1.86
C ASN A 345 1.10 17.66 -1.03
N PRO A 346 0.19 18.66 -1.01
CA PRO A 346 -1.05 18.54 -0.28
C PRO A 346 -1.96 17.42 -0.81
N LEU A 347 -2.01 17.23 -2.14
CA LEU A 347 -2.80 16.16 -2.75
C LEU A 347 -2.22 14.77 -2.43
N SER A 348 -0.88 14.61 -2.48
CA SER A 348 -0.23 13.37 -2.10
C SER A 348 -0.50 13.02 -0.64
N GLY A 349 -0.41 13.98 0.28
CA GLY A 349 -0.75 13.79 1.68
C GLY A 349 -2.20 13.32 1.88
N LEU A 350 -3.14 13.94 1.16
CA LEU A 350 -4.56 13.59 1.19
C LEU A 350 -4.83 12.18 0.62
N MET A 351 -4.16 11.82 -0.49
CA MET A 351 -4.26 10.49 -1.09
C MET A 351 -3.67 9.40 -0.18
N VAL A 352 -2.57 9.69 0.55
CA VAL A 352 -2.01 8.76 1.54
C VAL A 352 -2.92 8.66 2.76
N THR A 353 -3.57 9.75 3.19
CA THR A 353 -4.59 9.69 4.26
C THR A 353 -5.72 8.72 3.91
N ALA A 354 -6.14 8.66 2.65
CA ALA A 354 -7.20 7.77 2.19
C ALA A 354 -6.87 6.27 2.37
N ILE A 355 -5.60 5.90 2.56
CA ILE A 355 -5.18 4.52 2.88
C ILE A 355 -5.84 4.01 4.18
N VAL A 356 -6.33 4.91 5.03
CA VAL A 356 -7.11 4.58 6.23
C VAL A 356 -8.37 3.74 5.91
N GLY A 357 -8.82 3.66 4.67
CA GLY A 357 -9.84 2.71 4.22
C GLY A 357 -9.54 1.26 4.60
N GLY A 358 -8.25 0.89 4.66
CA GLY A 358 -7.77 -0.39 5.17
C GLY A 358 -8.08 -0.66 6.66
N ALA A 359 -8.42 0.38 7.43
CA ALA A 359 -8.93 0.22 8.79
C ALA A 359 -10.44 -0.10 8.81
N PHE A 360 -11.24 0.57 7.99
CA PHE A 360 -12.69 0.56 8.12
C PHE A 360 -13.38 -0.55 7.32
N LEU A 361 -12.98 -0.80 6.06
CA LEU A 361 -13.65 -1.79 5.23
C LEU A 361 -13.52 -3.23 5.76
N PRO A 362 -12.37 -3.67 6.29
CA PRO A 362 -12.27 -5.00 6.90
C PRO A 362 -13.21 -5.17 8.10
N LEU A 363 -13.40 -4.13 8.92
CA LEU A 363 -14.37 -4.16 10.02
C LEU A 363 -15.80 -4.33 9.48
N LEU A 364 -16.18 -3.57 8.46
CA LEU A 364 -17.50 -3.68 7.82
C LEU A 364 -17.69 -5.07 7.21
N MET A 365 -16.67 -5.62 6.55
CA MET A 365 -16.68 -6.98 6.03
C MET A 365 -16.85 -8.02 7.14
N GLY A 366 -16.12 -7.87 8.26
CA GLY A 366 -16.23 -8.75 9.43
C GLY A 366 -17.64 -8.72 10.05
N LEU A 367 -18.20 -7.52 10.23
CA LEU A 367 -19.57 -7.35 10.73
C LEU A 367 -20.62 -8.03 9.82
N LEU A 368 -20.46 -7.87 8.50
CA LEU A 368 -21.37 -8.49 7.53
C LEU A 368 -21.23 -10.02 7.54
N ALA A 369 -20.00 -10.54 7.65
CA ALA A 369 -19.72 -11.96 7.75
C ALA A 369 -20.34 -12.57 9.02
N ASP A 370 -20.18 -11.91 10.17
CA ASP A 370 -20.73 -12.37 11.45
C ASP A 370 -22.28 -12.32 11.43
N ALA A 371 -22.87 -11.23 10.93
CA ALA A 371 -24.33 -11.06 10.83
C ALA A 371 -24.99 -12.09 9.89
N SER A 372 -24.33 -12.39 8.77
CA SER A 372 -24.84 -13.38 7.79
C SER A 372 -24.44 -14.82 8.11
N ARG A 373 -23.59 -15.04 9.11
CA ARG A 373 -22.96 -16.34 9.42
C ARG A 373 -22.24 -16.96 8.21
N SER A 374 -21.67 -16.11 7.35
CA SER A 374 -21.03 -16.53 6.11
C SER A 374 -19.86 -15.60 5.77
N ALA A 375 -18.63 -16.11 5.83
CA ALA A 375 -17.46 -15.39 5.37
C ALA A 375 -17.58 -14.97 3.89
N GLN A 376 -18.25 -15.78 3.07
CA GLN A 376 -18.46 -15.50 1.65
C GLN A 376 -19.27 -14.22 1.42
N VAL A 377 -20.35 -14.00 2.20
CA VAL A 377 -21.21 -12.81 2.08
C VAL A 377 -20.40 -11.54 2.40
N GLY A 378 -19.43 -11.63 3.30
CA GLY A 378 -18.52 -10.52 3.59
C GLY A 378 -17.82 -9.96 2.35
N PHE A 379 -17.50 -10.80 1.34
CA PHE A 379 -16.87 -10.35 0.10
C PHE A 379 -17.76 -9.44 -0.78
N ALA A 380 -19.05 -9.26 -0.45
CA ALA A 380 -19.86 -8.22 -1.07
C ALA A 380 -19.31 -6.81 -0.80
N VAL A 381 -18.63 -6.58 0.34
CA VAL A 381 -18.03 -5.28 0.68
C VAL A 381 -16.93 -4.88 -0.30
N PRO A 382 -15.86 -5.68 -0.51
CA PRO A 382 -14.85 -5.35 -1.51
C PRO A 382 -15.41 -5.33 -2.94
N LEU A 383 -16.41 -6.15 -3.28
CA LEU A 383 -17.07 -6.09 -4.59
C LEU A 383 -17.76 -4.74 -4.82
N ALA A 384 -18.53 -4.23 -3.85
CA ALA A 384 -19.16 -2.91 -3.94
C ALA A 384 -18.12 -1.79 -4.08
N ALA A 385 -17.02 -1.89 -3.34
CA ALA A 385 -15.91 -0.94 -3.45
C ALA A 385 -15.31 -0.91 -4.87
N ILE A 386 -15.04 -2.07 -5.47
CA ILE A 386 -14.47 -2.16 -6.82
C ILE A 386 -15.46 -1.70 -7.88
N LEU A 387 -16.76 -1.89 -7.71
CA LEU A 387 -17.77 -1.34 -8.62
C LEU A 387 -17.70 0.21 -8.67
N TYR A 388 -17.61 0.86 -7.49
CA TYR A 388 -17.39 2.32 -7.45
C TYR A 388 -16.09 2.72 -8.14
N ILE A 389 -14.98 2.04 -7.86
CA ILE A 389 -13.67 2.32 -8.44
C ILE A 389 -13.70 2.16 -9.96
N THR A 390 -14.45 1.17 -10.46
CA THR A 390 -14.67 0.96 -11.90
C THR A 390 -15.42 2.13 -12.52
N TRP A 391 -16.45 2.63 -11.86
CA TRP A 391 -17.16 3.84 -12.29
C TRP A 391 -16.21 5.04 -12.39
N VAL A 392 -15.34 5.26 -11.39
CA VAL A 392 -14.31 6.29 -11.42
C VAL A 392 -13.35 6.11 -12.59
N ALA A 393 -12.93 4.88 -12.88
CA ALA A 393 -12.02 4.56 -13.98
C ALA A 393 -12.65 4.91 -15.35
N VAL A 394 -13.91 4.53 -15.55
CA VAL A 394 -14.67 4.83 -16.79
C VAL A 394 -14.90 6.35 -16.93
N ALA A 395 -15.23 7.06 -15.84
CA ALA A 395 -15.38 8.52 -15.86
C ALA A 395 -14.09 9.23 -16.29
N ASN A 396 -12.93 8.77 -15.78
CA ASN A 396 -11.61 9.29 -16.17
C ASN A 396 -11.28 9.02 -17.66
N LEU A 397 -11.68 7.85 -18.17
CA LEU A 397 -11.46 7.48 -19.57
C LEU A 397 -12.30 8.34 -20.50
N ARG A 398 -13.60 8.56 -20.18
CA ARG A 398 -14.52 9.39 -20.99
C ARG A 398 -14.08 10.85 -21.07
N LYS A 399 -13.64 11.46 -19.96
CA LYS A 399 -13.07 12.84 -19.99
C LYS A 399 -11.86 12.95 -20.90
N ALA A 400 -11.03 11.93 -21.01
CA ALA A 400 -9.88 11.94 -21.90
C ALA A 400 -10.26 11.84 -23.39
N ALA A 401 -11.42 11.27 -23.71
CA ALA A 401 -11.94 11.19 -25.08
C ALA A 401 -12.60 12.50 -25.55
N GLN A 402 -13.13 13.32 -24.61
CA GLN A 402 -13.77 14.61 -24.93
C GLN A 402 -12.79 15.77 -25.17
N VAL A 403 -11.53 15.62 -24.75
CA VAL A 403 -10.46 16.65 -24.92
C VAL A 403 -9.66 16.43 -26.22
N ARG A 404 -9.98 15.41 -26.98
CA ARG A 404 -9.41 15.13 -28.30
C ARG A 404 -10.37 15.57 -29.41
#